data_48b023c7826053529a62fa044451a110
#
_entry.id   48b023c7826053529a62fa044451a110
#
_cell.length_a   1.000
_cell.length_b   1.000
_cell.length_c   1.000
_cell.angle_alpha   90.00
_cell.angle_beta   90.00
_cell.angle_gamma   90.00
#
_symmetry.space_group_name_H-M   'P 1'
#
loop_
_entity.id
_entity.type
_entity.pdbx_description
1 polymer ?
#
loop_
_entity_poly.entity_id
_entity_poly.type
_entity_poly.pdbx_seq_one_letter_code
_entity_poly.pdbx_strand_id
1 'polypeptide(L)'
;QNDYDLKHLMESGYPELKYRFLCSRDIGIDSLFTILNQIDVRTTGILFSSWFQKRVYAGNTVLYANSHRIIATSSVPLFSFKNVGIEEEGGIIGGFIYNKTDYVAHLCETIREIIGGRQARDIPFYYGPKGTPVFNYQSLLQRNLDPELCPPGTVFYNMPPTFWEKYKYILIGIGFLLVGVLLIFQYHRLRVLEKIKMIQRRELQANERYLDLIDNMPILYMHEELIKDAEGKVVDTRYLDINRYFENNFFKREEIIGKLGSEVFPESMP
;
A
#
# COMPACT_ATOMS: atom_id res chain seq x y z
N GLN A 1 16.24 -48.71 10.51
CA GLN A 1 17.19 -48.23 11.51
C GLN A 1 16.82 -46.79 11.93
N ASN A 2 16.70 -45.84 11.01
CA ASN A 2 16.36 -44.42 11.34
C ASN A 2 15.03 -44.23 12.09
N ASP A 3 14.01 -45.07 11.84
CA ASP A 3 12.71 -44.89 12.52
C ASP A 3 12.78 -45.38 13.99
N TYR A 4 13.64 -46.33 14.31
CA TYR A 4 13.88 -46.78 15.72
C TYR A 4 14.67 -45.68 16.47
N ASP A 5 15.66 -45.09 15.83
CA ASP A 5 16.46 -44.02 16.41
C ASP A 5 15.58 -42.79 16.71
N LEU A 6 14.68 -42.42 15.79
CA LEU A 6 13.71 -41.34 15.97
C LEU A 6 12.76 -41.62 17.15
N LYS A 7 12.24 -42.86 17.26
CA LYS A 7 11.40 -43.30 18.38
C LYS A 7 12.10 -43.06 19.71
N HIS A 8 13.32 -43.56 19.83
CA HIS A 8 14.10 -43.46 21.04
C HIS A 8 14.42 -41.96 21.40
N LEU A 9 14.76 -41.15 20.40
CA LEU A 9 15.00 -39.71 20.59
C LEU A 9 13.76 -38.97 21.08
N MET A 10 12.59 -39.29 20.54
CA MET A 10 11.34 -38.67 20.96
C MET A 10 10.96 -39.07 22.38
N GLU A 11 11.00 -40.37 22.68
CA GLU A 11 10.66 -40.92 24.02
C GLU A 11 11.62 -40.41 25.12
N SER A 12 12.90 -40.21 24.78
CA SER A 12 13.90 -39.73 25.73
C SER A 12 13.90 -38.20 25.86
N GLY A 13 13.63 -37.46 24.77
CA GLY A 13 13.65 -36.03 24.74
C GLY A 13 12.38 -35.35 25.30
N TYR A 14 11.24 -36.04 25.18
CA TYR A 14 9.91 -35.51 25.57
C TYR A 14 9.10 -36.61 26.28
N PRO A 15 9.51 -37.09 27.44
CA PRO A 15 8.88 -38.21 28.14
C PRO A 15 7.44 -37.95 28.62
N GLU A 16 7.04 -36.65 28.70
CA GLU A 16 5.70 -36.22 29.05
C GLU A 16 4.66 -36.48 27.97
N LEU A 17 5.08 -36.68 26.72
CA LEU A 17 4.19 -36.97 25.60
C LEU A 17 3.91 -38.48 25.48
N LYS A 18 2.69 -38.81 25.06
CA LYS A 18 2.30 -40.19 24.75
C LYS A 18 2.48 -40.45 23.25
N TYR A 19 3.27 -41.47 22.93
CA TYR A 19 3.58 -41.83 21.56
C TYR A 19 2.90 -43.11 21.13
N ARG A 20 2.37 -43.13 19.92
CA ARG A 20 1.92 -44.33 19.22
C ARG A 20 2.59 -44.40 17.86
N PHE A 21 3.45 -45.36 17.65
CA PHE A 21 4.15 -45.55 16.38
C PHE A 21 3.32 -46.48 15.48
N LEU A 22 3.05 -46.02 14.26
CA LEU A 22 2.31 -46.74 13.25
C LEU A 22 3.21 -47.00 12.05
N CYS A 23 3.36 -48.26 11.65
CA CYS A 23 4.22 -48.64 10.54
C CYS A 23 3.39 -49.27 9.42
N SER A 24 3.67 -48.85 8.18
CA SER A 24 2.99 -49.41 6.99
C SER A 24 3.26 -50.89 6.72
N ARG A 25 4.22 -51.49 7.43
CA ARG A 25 4.43 -52.91 7.40
C ARG A 25 3.41 -53.71 8.21
N ASP A 26 2.93 -53.09 9.29
CA ASP A 26 2.09 -53.77 10.28
C ASP A 26 0.61 -53.53 10.03
N ILE A 27 0.26 -52.39 9.46
CA ILE A 27 -1.13 -52.02 9.19
C ILE A 27 -1.31 -51.48 7.77
N GLY A 28 -2.46 -51.78 7.18
CA GLY A 28 -2.89 -51.20 5.90
C GLY A 28 -3.42 -49.78 6.03
N ILE A 29 -3.55 -49.09 4.89
CA ILE A 29 -4.05 -47.71 4.84
C ILE A 29 -5.47 -47.60 5.41
N ASP A 30 -6.35 -48.56 5.16
CA ASP A 30 -7.73 -48.54 5.66
C ASP A 30 -7.77 -48.65 7.20
N SER A 31 -6.91 -49.52 7.78
CA SER A 31 -6.75 -49.62 9.23
C SER A 31 -6.17 -48.34 9.83
N LEU A 32 -5.24 -47.68 9.11
CA LEU A 32 -4.72 -46.36 9.53
C LEU A 32 -5.88 -45.35 9.63
N PHE A 33 -6.74 -45.24 8.62
CA PHE A 33 -7.89 -44.34 8.65
C PHE A 33 -8.86 -44.65 9.79
N THR A 34 -9.12 -45.93 10.05
CA THR A 34 -9.95 -46.32 11.18
C THR A 34 -9.36 -45.84 12.50
N ILE A 35 -8.05 -45.90 12.67
CA ILE A 35 -7.33 -45.39 13.82
C ILE A 35 -7.43 -43.86 13.88
N LEU A 36 -7.14 -43.15 12.77
CA LEU A 36 -7.14 -41.70 12.71
C LEU A 36 -8.52 -41.10 13.02
N ASN A 37 -9.60 -41.72 12.60
CA ASN A 37 -10.96 -41.28 12.87
C ASN A 37 -11.38 -41.43 14.35
N GLN A 38 -10.64 -42.20 15.14
CA GLN A 38 -10.89 -42.40 16.58
C GLN A 38 -10.03 -41.51 17.46
N ILE A 39 -9.14 -40.70 16.88
CA ILE A 39 -8.21 -39.82 17.61
C ILE A 39 -8.88 -38.52 17.98
N ASP A 40 -8.67 -38.05 19.20
CA ASP A 40 -9.04 -36.70 19.61
C ASP A 40 -8.08 -35.70 18.94
N VAL A 41 -8.61 -34.97 17.96
CA VAL A 41 -7.86 -33.97 17.15
C VAL A 41 -7.35 -32.77 17.95
N ARG A 42 -7.89 -32.54 19.18
CA ARG A 42 -7.51 -31.40 20.03
C ARG A 42 -6.24 -31.68 20.82
N THR A 43 -5.95 -32.93 21.08
CA THR A 43 -4.84 -33.35 21.94
C THR A 43 -3.78 -34.16 21.23
N THR A 44 -3.99 -34.47 19.95
CA THR A 44 -3.11 -35.34 19.18
C THR A 44 -2.69 -34.69 17.85
N GLY A 45 -1.40 -34.82 17.53
CA GLY A 45 -0.85 -34.48 16.21
C GLY A 45 -0.16 -35.71 15.59
N ILE A 46 -0.06 -35.74 14.28
CA ILE A 46 0.66 -36.77 13.54
C ILE A 46 1.99 -36.20 13.09
N LEU A 47 3.09 -36.87 13.44
CA LEU A 47 4.39 -36.63 12.86
C LEU A 47 4.63 -37.63 11.73
N PHE A 48 4.57 -37.14 10.49
CA PHE A 48 4.68 -37.94 9.29
C PHE A 48 6.15 -38.00 8.81
N SER A 49 6.73 -39.17 8.77
CA SER A 49 8.05 -39.40 8.16
C SER A 49 7.90 -39.89 6.73
N SER A 50 7.24 -41.07 6.57
CA SER A 50 6.97 -41.67 5.27
C SER A 50 5.95 -42.81 5.44
N TRP A 51 5.18 -43.07 4.41
CA TRP A 51 4.26 -44.19 4.37
C TRP A 51 4.34 -44.87 3.02
N PHE A 52 4.94 -46.04 2.96
CA PHE A 52 5.10 -46.81 1.75
C PHE A 52 4.35 -48.13 1.92
N GLN A 53 3.28 -48.29 1.19
CA GLN A 53 2.55 -49.57 1.16
C GLN A 53 2.73 -50.22 -0.20
N LYS A 54 3.14 -51.49 -0.17
CA LYS A 54 3.22 -52.34 -1.35
C LYS A 54 1.82 -52.87 -1.62
N ARG A 55 1.18 -52.46 -2.70
CA ARG A 55 -0.07 -53.04 -3.18
C ARG A 55 0.24 -53.82 -4.45
N VAL A 56 -0.08 -55.11 -4.45
CA VAL A 56 0.01 -55.92 -5.66
C VAL A 56 -1.32 -55.81 -6.40
N TYR A 57 -1.31 -55.16 -7.51
CA TYR A 57 -2.47 -55.03 -8.40
C TYR A 57 -2.10 -55.61 -9.75
N ALA A 58 -2.82 -56.64 -10.22
CA ALA A 58 -2.59 -57.29 -11.51
C ALA A 58 -1.11 -57.65 -11.78
N GLY A 59 -0.40 -58.15 -10.76
CA GLY A 59 1.02 -58.54 -10.88
C GLY A 59 2.04 -57.44 -10.73
N ASN A 60 1.62 -56.18 -10.68
CA ASN A 60 2.50 -54.99 -10.51
C ASN A 60 2.45 -54.45 -9.08
N THR A 61 3.61 -54.02 -8.59
CA THR A 61 3.73 -53.33 -7.29
C THR A 61 3.51 -51.83 -7.47
N VAL A 62 2.48 -51.29 -6.85
CA VAL A 62 2.20 -49.87 -6.82
C VAL A 62 2.60 -49.33 -5.45
N LEU A 63 3.50 -48.32 -5.44
CA LEU A 63 3.85 -47.59 -4.23
C LEU A 63 2.94 -46.37 -4.11
N TYR A 64 2.35 -46.18 -2.93
CA TYR A 64 1.59 -44.96 -2.64
C TYR A 64 2.55 -43.79 -2.41
N ALA A 65 2.99 -43.15 -3.49
CA ALA A 65 3.91 -42.03 -3.42
C ALA A 65 3.27 -40.77 -2.74
N ASN A 66 1.96 -40.65 -2.82
CA ASN A 66 1.20 -39.49 -2.30
C ASN A 66 0.42 -39.80 -1.01
N SER A 67 0.91 -40.76 -0.21
CA SER A 67 0.24 -41.16 1.05
C SER A 67 0.04 -39.99 2.02
N HIS A 68 0.92 -38.99 2.01
CA HIS A 68 0.76 -37.75 2.81
C HIS A 68 -0.54 -37.03 2.48
N ARG A 69 -0.95 -36.92 1.20
CA ARG A 69 -2.22 -36.29 0.78
C ARG A 69 -3.41 -37.05 1.33
N ILE A 70 -3.35 -38.35 1.29
CA ILE A 70 -4.43 -39.21 1.80
C ILE A 70 -4.53 -39.07 3.31
N ILE A 71 -3.41 -39.10 4.03
CA ILE A 71 -3.38 -38.89 5.49
C ILE A 71 -3.82 -37.48 5.88
N ALA A 72 -3.48 -36.49 5.08
CA ALA A 72 -3.88 -35.07 5.30
C ALA A 72 -5.39 -34.84 5.18
N THR A 73 -6.15 -35.74 4.54
CA THR A 73 -7.63 -35.67 4.55
C THR A 73 -8.23 -35.95 5.92
N SER A 74 -7.44 -36.57 6.85
CA SER A 74 -7.87 -36.71 8.24
C SER A 74 -7.96 -35.34 8.92
N SER A 75 -8.82 -35.23 9.94
CA SER A 75 -8.95 -33.99 10.73
C SER A 75 -7.76 -33.74 11.65
N VAL A 76 -6.88 -34.72 11.83
CA VAL A 76 -5.74 -34.67 12.76
C VAL A 76 -4.63 -33.79 12.19
N PRO A 77 -4.05 -32.84 12.97
CA PRO A 77 -2.92 -32.02 12.52
C PRO A 77 -1.72 -32.86 12.07
N LEU A 78 -1.26 -32.66 10.84
CA LEU A 78 -0.18 -33.43 10.22
C LEU A 78 1.08 -32.57 10.09
N PHE A 79 2.16 -32.98 10.75
CA PHE A 79 3.48 -32.36 10.68
C PHE A 79 4.49 -33.26 10.00
N SER A 80 5.58 -32.73 9.44
CA SER A 80 6.62 -33.53 8.78
C SER A 80 8.00 -32.90 8.90
N PHE A 81 9.04 -33.70 8.81
CA PHE A 81 10.42 -33.26 8.63
C PHE A 81 10.80 -33.05 7.15
N LYS A 82 9.90 -33.31 6.24
CA LYS A 82 10.11 -33.23 4.80
C LYS A 82 9.16 -32.21 4.19
N ASN A 83 9.66 -31.39 3.27
CA ASN A 83 8.82 -30.50 2.48
C ASN A 83 8.04 -31.32 1.43
N VAL A 84 6.93 -31.92 1.87
CA VAL A 84 6.04 -32.69 1.03
C VAL A 84 4.62 -32.13 1.20
N GLY A 85 4.19 -31.31 0.26
CA GLY A 85 2.82 -30.76 0.26
C GLY A 85 2.50 -29.73 1.31
N ILE A 86 3.48 -29.06 1.90
CA ILE A 86 3.24 -27.92 2.84
C ILE A 86 2.60 -26.73 2.11
N GLU A 87 2.91 -26.55 0.82
CA GLU A 87 2.35 -25.49 -0.02
C GLU A 87 0.90 -25.75 -0.45
N GLU A 88 0.44 -27.00 -0.32
CA GLU A 88 -0.88 -27.44 -0.74
C GLU A 88 -1.94 -27.13 0.32
N GLU A 89 -3.14 -26.72 -0.10
CA GLU A 89 -4.28 -26.58 0.79
C GLU A 89 -4.69 -27.94 1.37
N GLY A 90 -4.88 -27.99 2.69
CA GLY A 90 -5.25 -29.23 3.39
C GLY A 90 -4.15 -30.28 3.47
N GLY A 91 -2.91 -29.94 3.12
CA GLY A 91 -1.75 -30.79 3.20
C GLY A 91 -1.11 -30.84 4.59
N ILE A 92 0.20 -31.07 4.61
CA ILE A 92 1.01 -31.01 5.82
C ILE A 92 1.01 -29.58 6.36
N ILE A 93 0.75 -29.44 7.67
CA ILE A 93 0.69 -28.13 8.32
C ILE A 93 2.07 -27.47 8.37
N GLY A 94 3.11 -28.27 8.63
CA GLY A 94 4.47 -27.73 8.72
C GLY A 94 5.42 -28.68 9.45
N GLY A 95 6.57 -28.10 9.81
CA GLY A 95 7.61 -28.77 10.57
C GLY A 95 8.97 -28.13 10.38
N PHE A 96 10.01 -28.74 10.90
CA PHE A 96 11.39 -28.32 10.69
C PHE A 96 11.94 -28.92 9.40
N ILE A 97 12.06 -28.11 8.38
CA ILE A 97 12.39 -28.54 7.02
C ILE A 97 13.83 -28.19 6.68
N TYR A 98 14.58 -29.14 6.17
CA TYR A 98 15.94 -28.89 5.69
C TYR A 98 15.91 -28.13 4.37
N ASN A 99 16.74 -27.09 4.29
CA ASN A 99 16.94 -26.34 3.06
C ASN A 99 17.76 -27.20 2.06
N LYS A 100 17.11 -27.64 0.99
CA LYS A 100 17.74 -28.45 -0.07
C LYS A 100 18.89 -27.71 -0.74
N THR A 101 18.79 -26.40 -0.88
CA THR A 101 19.81 -25.56 -1.52
C THR A 101 21.12 -25.58 -0.73
N ASP A 102 21.04 -25.45 0.59
CA ASP A 102 22.22 -25.46 1.46
C ASP A 102 22.88 -26.85 1.47
N TYR A 103 22.05 -27.91 1.45
CA TYR A 103 22.54 -29.27 1.33
C TYR A 103 23.27 -29.52 0.01
N VAL A 104 22.69 -29.08 -1.11
CA VAL A 104 23.30 -29.20 -2.44
C VAL A 104 24.58 -28.36 -2.53
N ALA A 105 24.59 -27.15 -1.99
CA ALA A 105 25.79 -26.31 -1.97
C ALA A 105 26.96 -26.99 -1.27
N HIS A 106 26.70 -27.55 -0.07
CA HIS A 106 27.70 -28.28 0.70
C HIS A 106 28.18 -29.56 -0.03
N LEU A 107 27.26 -30.28 -0.67
CA LEU A 107 27.60 -31.45 -1.49
C LEU A 107 28.52 -31.08 -2.65
N CYS A 108 28.24 -29.95 -3.35
CA CYS A 108 29.07 -29.47 -4.44
C CYS A 108 30.47 -29.06 -3.93
N GLU A 109 30.57 -28.45 -2.77
CA GLU A 109 31.84 -28.09 -2.13
C GLU A 109 32.64 -29.32 -1.79
N THR A 110 32.04 -30.31 -1.15
CA THR A 110 32.64 -31.62 -0.85
C THR A 110 33.18 -32.32 -2.11
N ILE A 111 32.42 -32.32 -3.18
CA ILE A 111 32.84 -32.87 -4.47
C ILE A 111 34.06 -32.14 -5.01
N ARG A 112 34.07 -30.80 -4.95
CA ARG A 112 35.24 -29.98 -5.38
C ARG A 112 36.50 -30.32 -4.58
N GLU A 113 36.39 -30.49 -3.28
CA GLU A 113 37.51 -30.86 -2.42
C GLU A 113 38.08 -32.24 -2.82
N ILE A 114 37.21 -33.22 -3.09
CA ILE A 114 37.63 -34.56 -3.53
C ILE A 114 38.32 -34.50 -4.92
N ILE A 115 37.75 -33.75 -5.85
CA ILE A 115 38.36 -33.54 -7.18
C ILE A 115 39.70 -32.81 -7.05
N GLY A 116 39.83 -31.88 -6.08
CA GLY A 116 41.06 -31.16 -5.76
C GLY A 116 42.14 -32.04 -5.08
N GLY A 117 41.84 -33.34 -4.86
CA GLY A 117 42.82 -34.31 -4.32
C GLY A 117 42.70 -34.58 -2.82
N ARG A 118 41.73 -33.96 -2.11
CA ARG A 118 41.46 -34.26 -0.72
C ARG A 118 40.87 -35.66 -0.59
N GLN A 119 41.42 -36.46 0.30
CA GLN A 119 40.90 -37.84 0.49
C GLN A 119 39.55 -37.80 1.20
N ALA A 120 38.58 -38.59 0.76
CA ALA A 120 37.24 -38.61 1.33
C ALA A 120 37.22 -38.90 2.84
N ARG A 121 38.18 -39.71 3.32
CA ARG A 121 38.35 -40.02 4.76
C ARG A 121 38.74 -38.80 5.63
N ASP A 122 39.31 -37.75 5.03
CA ASP A 122 39.76 -36.54 5.72
C ASP A 122 38.67 -35.43 5.73
N ILE A 123 37.54 -35.72 5.09
CA ILE A 123 36.37 -34.82 5.06
C ILE A 123 35.47 -35.19 6.24
N PRO A 124 35.18 -34.25 7.16
CA PRO A 124 34.30 -34.49 8.29
C PRO A 124 32.90 -34.86 7.83
N PHE A 125 32.25 -35.74 8.56
CA PHE A 125 30.89 -36.12 8.29
C PHE A 125 29.94 -34.91 8.49
N TYR A 126 29.12 -34.61 7.48
CA TYR A 126 28.19 -33.51 7.52
C TYR A 126 26.80 -34.02 7.91
N TYR A 127 26.30 -33.53 9.04
CA TYR A 127 24.98 -33.92 9.57
C TYR A 127 23.81 -33.18 8.93
N GLY A 128 24.07 -32.31 7.94
CA GLY A 128 23.07 -31.46 7.29
C GLY A 128 22.91 -30.09 7.93
N PRO A 129 22.26 -29.16 7.24
CA PRO A 129 21.92 -27.87 7.80
C PRO A 129 20.86 -28.02 8.89
N LYS A 130 20.82 -27.09 9.84
CA LYS A 130 19.70 -26.99 10.79
C LYS A 130 18.41 -26.79 10.01
N GLY A 131 17.36 -27.53 10.38
CA GLY A 131 16.04 -27.32 9.79
C GLY A 131 15.50 -25.94 10.12
N THR A 132 14.83 -25.33 9.16
CA THR A 132 14.07 -24.11 9.35
C THR A 132 12.62 -24.45 9.66
N PRO A 133 11.96 -23.83 10.64
CA PRO A 133 10.54 -24.04 10.86
C PRO A 133 9.76 -23.44 9.70
N VAL A 134 8.97 -24.28 9.04
CA VAL A 134 8.15 -23.91 7.86
C VAL A 134 6.73 -24.38 8.09
N PHE A 135 5.77 -23.48 7.97
CA PHE A 135 4.37 -23.79 8.22
C PHE A 135 3.45 -23.20 7.16
N ASN A 136 2.33 -23.85 6.90
CA ASN A 136 1.26 -23.33 6.06
C ASN A 136 0.28 -22.55 6.95
N TYR A 137 0.25 -21.22 6.77
CA TYR A 137 -0.54 -20.29 7.57
C TYR A 137 -2.05 -20.62 7.52
N GLN A 138 -2.57 -20.88 6.33
CA GLN A 138 -3.99 -21.23 6.14
C GLN A 138 -4.33 -22.57 6.84
N SER A 139 -3.47 -23.56 6.72
CA SER A 139 -3.68 -24.87 7.36
C SER A 139 -3.62 -24.79 8.89
N LEU A 140 -2.81 -23.90 9.46
CA LEU A 140 -2.82 -23.62 10.90
C LEU A 140 -4.18 -23.07 11.33
N LEU A 141 -4.67 -22.02 10.65
CA LEU A 141 -5.97 -21.39 10.97
C LEU A 141 -7.14 -22.37 10.82
N GLN A 142 -7.17 -23.16 9.75
CA GLN A 142 -8.22 -24.16 9.52
C GLN A 142 -8.30 -25.22 10.63
N ARG A 143 -7.18 -25.44 11.31
CA ARG A 143 -7.08 -26.42 12.43
C ARG A 143 -7.14 -25.76 13.80
N ASN A 144 -7.48 -24.46 13.88
CA ASN A 144 -7.49 -23.67 15.11
C ASN A 144 -6.14 -23.68 15.87
N LEU A 145 -5.04 -23.74 15.13
CA LEU A 145 -3.69 -23.61 15.66
C LEU A 145 -3.23 -22.17 15.50
N ASP A 146 -2.73 -21.59 16.57
CA ASP A 146 -2.28 -20.19 16.57
C ASP A 146 -0.91 -20.07 15.89
N PRO A 147 -0.79 -19.30 14.79
CA PRO A 147 0.49 -19.05 14.13
C PRO A 147 1.53 -18.33 15.00
N GLU A 148 1.11 -17.58 16.03
CA GLU A 148 2.00 -16.87 16.94
C GLU A 148 2.75 -17.84 17.86
N LEU A 149 2.26 -19.04 18.06
CA LEU A 149 2.93 -20.08 18.83
C LEU A 149 4.02 -20.83 18.04
N CYS A 150 4.17 -20.52 16.74
CA CYS A 150 5.24 -21.12 15.95
C CYS A 150 6.62 -20.66 16.39
N PRO A 151 7.66 -21.48 16.24
CA PRO A 151 9.03 -21.13 16.62
C PRO A 151 9.53 -19.84 15.96
N PRO A 152 10.43 -19.09 16.63
CA PRO A 152 11.04 -17.90 16.03
C PRO A 152 11.75 -18.23 14.72
N GLY A 153 11.61 -17.34 13.72
CA GLY A 153 12.19 -17.54 12.39
C GLY A 153 11.37 -18.47 11.50
N THR A 154 10.09 -18.73 11.84
CA THR A 154 9.18 -19.52 11.01
C THR A 154 8.93 -18.83 9.66
N VAL A 155 9.05 -19.61 8.60
CA VAL A 155 8.64 -19.22 7.25
C VAL A 155 7.21 -19.73 7.01
N PHE A 156 6.31 -18.82 6.67
CA PHE A 156 4.91 -19.17 6.41
C PHE A 156 4.64 -19.25 4.89
N TYR A 157 4.09 -20.40 4.44
CA TYR A 157 3.43 -20.50 3.15
C TYR A 157 1.97 -20.06 3.23
N ASN A 158 1.41 -19.63 2.11
CA ASN A 158 -0.01 -19.23 1.97
C ASN A 158 -0.44 -18.18 3.00
N MET A 159 0.49 -17.31 3.40
CA MET A 159 0.15 -16.16 4.22
C MET A 159 -0.67 -15.15 3.38
N PRO A 160 -1.79 -14.66 3.88
CA PRO A 160 -2.57 -13.66 3.15
C PRO A 160 -1.72 -12.42 2.90
N PRO A 161 -1.83 -11.80 1.71
CA PRO A 161 -1.06 -10.60 1.41
C PRO A 161 -1.41 -9.49 2.40
N THR A 162 -0.42 -8.73 2.81
CA THR A 162 -0.62 -7.57 3.68
C THR A 162 -1.52 -6.54 2.99
N PHE A 163 -2.17 -5.68 3.78
CA PHE A 163 -2.99 -4.58 3.23
C PHE A 163 -2.23 -3.78 2.16
N TRP A 164 -0.94 -3.49 2.41
CA TRP A 164 -0.09 -2.77 1.47
C TRP A 164 0.14 -3.54 0.17
N GLU A 165 0.49 -4.80 0.24
CA GLU A 165 0.69 -5.64 -0.95
C GLU A 165 -0.57 -5.75 -1.80
N LYS A 166 -1.73 -5.88 -1.17
CA LYS A 166 -3.02 -6.00 -1.85
C LYS A 166 -3.47 -4.70 -2.52
N TYR A 167 -3.24 -3.56 -1.88
CA TYR A 167 -3.82 -2.27 -2.31
C TYR A 167 -2.82 -1.27 -2.87
N LYS A 168 -1.51 -1.54 -2.87
CA LYS A 168 -0.46 -0.61 -3.31
C LYS A 168 -0.74 0.04 -4.67
N TYR A 169 -1.16 -0.74 -5.65
CA TYR A 169 -1.43 -0.21 -6.99
C TYR A 169 -2.68 0.68 -7.04
N ILE A 170 -3.71 0.35 -6.26
CA ILE A 170 -4.92 1.16 -6.12
C ILE A 170 -4.58 2.49 -5.44
N LEU A 171 -3.81 2.45 -4.35
CA LEU A 171 -3.36 3.65 -3.63
C LEU A 171 -2.50 4.57 -4.51
N ILE A 172 -1.59 4.00 -5.29
CA ILE A 172 -0.80 4.74 -6.29
C ILE A 172 -1.72 5.39 -7.33
N GLY A 173 -2.70 4.65 -7.87
CA GLY A 173 -3.67 5.18 -8.84
C GLY A 173 -4.49 6.34 -8.28
N ILE A 174 -4.96 6.24 -7.04
CA ILE A 174 -5.66 7.33 -6.33
C ILE A 174 -4.74 8.54 -6.19
N GLY A 175 -3.47 8.33 -5.82
CA GLY A 175 -2.48 9.39 -5.72
C GLY A 175 -2.30 10.16 -7.02
N PHE A 176 -2.15 9.47 -8.15
CA PHE A 176 -2.07 10.11 -9.48
C PHE A 176 -3.35 10.87 -9.85
N LEU A 177 -4.52 10.33 -9.53
CA LEU A 177 -5.79 11.00 -9.77
C LEU A 177 -5.89 12.31 -8.98
N LEU A 178 -5.53 12.31 -7.70
CA LEU A 178 -5.52 13.51 -6.87
C LEU A 178 -4.56 14.59 -7.40
N VAL A 179 -3.36 14.19 -7.81
CA VAL A 179 -2.39 15.12 -8.44
C VAL A 179 -2.97 15.69 -9.74
N GLY A 180 -3.60 14.87 -10.57
CA GLY A 180 -4.26 15.32 -11.81
C GLY A 180 -5.35 16.35 -11.55
N VAL A 181 -6.22 16.10 -10.58
CA VAL A 181 -7.29 17.06 -10.16
C VAL A 181 -6.68 18.37 -9.67
N LEU A 182 -5.62 18.30 -8.87
CA LEU A 182 -4.93 19.49 -8.35
C LEU A 182 -4.29 20.31 -9.47
N LEU A 183 -3.67 19.67 -10.45
CA LEU A 183 -3.10 20.35 -11.62
C LEU A 183 -4.19 21.03 -12.47
N ILE A 184 -5.33 20.37 -12.70
CA ILE A 184 -6.48 20.95 -13.40
C ILE A 184 -6.99 22.17 -12.64
N PHE A 185 -7.13 22.07 -11.33
CA PHE A 185 -7.57 23.19 -10.49
C PHE A 185 -6.60 24.39 -10.56
N GLN A 186 -5.29 24.15 -10.47
CA GLN A 186 -4.27 25.19 -10.61
C GLN A 186 -4.30 25.83 -12.01
N TYR A 187 -4.45 25.04 -13.05
CA TYR A 187 -4.60 25.55 -14.41
C TYR A 187 -5.82 26.48 -14.56
N HIS A 188 -6.98 26.05 -14.05
CA HIS A 188 -8.19 26.90 -14.05
C HIS A 188 -8.00 28.20 -13.28
N ARG A 189 -7.37 28.12 -12.11
CA ARG A 189 -7.06 29.31 -11.29
C ARG A 189 -6.19 30.32 -12.04
N LEU A 190 -5.14 29.84 -12.70
CA LEU A 190 -4.26 30.70 -13.49
C LEU A 190 -5.02 31.36 -14.65
N ARG A 191 -5.84 30.64 -15.36
CA ARG A 191 -6.69 31.16 -16.46
C ARG A 191 -7.65 32.25 -15.96
N VAL A 192 -8.27 32.07 -14.83
CA VAL A 192 -9.16 33.06 -14.21
C VAL A 192 -8.38 34.35 -13.85
N LEU A 193 -7.21 34.20 -13.21
CA LEU A 193 -6.36 35.32 -12.86
C LEU A 193 -5.88 36.12 -14.09
N GLU A 194 -5.52 35.47 -15.18
CA GLU A 194 -5.16 36.11 -16.44
C GLU A 194 -6.34 36.94 -17.01
N LYS A 195 -7.54 36.37 -16.99
CA LYS A 195 -8.75 37.10 -17.45
C LYS A 195 -9.03 38.36 -16.62
N ILE A 196 -8.94 38.24 -15.30
CA ILE A 196 -9.13 39.41 -14.39
C ILE A 196 -8.10 40.49 -14.69
N LYS A 197 -6.82 40.13 -14.82
CA LYS A 197 -5.74 41.10 -15.17
C LYS A 197 -6.00 41.75 -16.53
N MET A 198 -6.49 41.00 -17.52
CA MET A 198 -6.84 41.59 -18.82
C MET A 198 -8.00 42.61 -18.74
N ILE A 199 -9.05 42.27 -17.95
CA ILE A 199 -10.17 43.20 -17.74
C ILE A 199 -9.69 44.47 -17.07
N GLN A 200 -8.96 44.37 -15.97
CA GLN A 200 -8.41 45.52 -15.25
C GLN A 200 -7.54 46.44 -16.14
N ARG A 201 -6.68 45.82 -16.98
CA ARG A 201 -5.87 46.59 -17.94
C ARG A 201 -6.71 47.33 -18.97
N ARG A 202 -7.78 46.72 -19.47
CA ARG A 202 -8.70 47.33 -20.42
C ARG A 202 -9.46 48.52 -19.79
N GLU A 203 -9.91 48.33 -18.54
CA GLU A 203 -10.57 49.42 -17.79
C GLU A 203 -9.63 50.57 -17.57
N LEU A 204 -8.38 50.31 -17.14
CA LEU A 204 -7.39 51.37 -16.96
C LEU A 204 -7.11 52.14 -18.26
N GLN A 205 -6.88 51.38 -19.36
CA GLN A 205 -6.65 51.99 -20.68
C GLN A 205 -7.85 52.79 -21.18
N ALA A 206 -9.07 52.29 -20.94
CA ALA A 206 -10.28 53.02 -21.30
C ALA A 206 -10.42 54.32 -20.50
N ASN A 207 -10.14 54.26 -19.22
CA ASN A 207 -10.17 55.44 -18.34
C ASN A 207 -9.10 56.47 -18.73
N GLU A 208 -7.87 56.06 -19.00
CA GLU A 208 -6.79 56.93 -19.49
C GLU A 208 -7.19 57.61 -20.80
N ARG A 209 -7.73 56.89 -21.76
CA ARG A 209 -8.23 57.47 -23.04
C ARG A 209 -9.38 58.45 -22.81
N TYR A 210 -10.30 58.12 -21.90
CA TYR A 210 -11.39 59.01 -21.56
C TYR A 210 -10.90 60.34 -20.98
N LEU A 211 -9.96 60.29 -20.03
CA LEU A 211 -9.34 61.51 -19.45
C LEU A 211 -8.57 62.31 -20.51
N ASP A 212 -7.81 61.63 -21.37
CA ASP A 212 -7.07 62.27 -22.46
C ASP A 212 -7.99 62.98 -23.46
N LEU A 213 -9.14 62.36 -23.81
CA LEU A 213 -10.15 62.96 -24.65
C LEU A 213 -10.75 64.22 -24.01
N ILE A 214 -11.13 64.17 -22.72
CA ILE A 214 -11.67 65.31 -21.99
C ILE A 214 -10.66 66.43 -21.92
N ASP A 215 -9.41 66.15 -21.59
CA ASP A 215 -8.37 67.15 -21.46
C ASP A 215 -8.02 67.86 -22.78
N ASN A 216 -8.14 67.15 -23.90
CA ASN A 216 -7.85 67.67 -25.24
C ASN A 216 -9.09 68.23 -25.98
N MET A 217 -10.29 68.22 -25.38
CA MET A 217 -11.49 68.83 -25.96
C MET A 217 -11.36 70.34 -26.01
N PRO A 218 -11.66 71.02 -27.16
CA PRO A 218 -11.62 72.47 -27.30
C PRO A 218 -12.93 73.08 -26.79
N ILE A 219 -13.51 72.51 -25.74
CA ILE A 219 -14.73 72.99 -25.07
C ILE A 219 -14.53 72.99 -23.57
N LEU A 220 -15.21 73.86 -22.86
CA LEU A 220 -15.20 73.86 -21.41
C LEU A 220 -15.83 72.62 -20.86
N TYR A 221 -15.08 71.85 -20.04
CA TYR A 221 -15.58 70.73 -19.29
C TYR A 221 -15.32 70.98 -17.81
N MET A 222 -16.38 70.84 -17.01
CA MET A 222 -16.32 70.83 -15.55
C MET A 222 -17.21 69.71 -15.03
N HIS A 223 -16.71 68.98 -14.00
CA HIS A 223 -17.45 67.98 -13.29
C HIS A 223 -17.71 68.47 -11.88
N GLU A 224 -18.97 68.53 -11.51
CA GLU A 224 -19.39 69.07 -10.23
C GLU A 224 -20.25 68.07 -9.46
N GLU A 225 -20.10 68.07 -8.14
CA GLU A 225 -21.00 67.36 -7.21
C GLU A 225 -22.06 68.43 -6.75
N LEU A 226 -23.33 68.02 -6.81
CA LEU A 226 -24.42 68.82 -6.34
C LEU A 226 -24.57 68.74 -4.81
N ILE A 227 -24.42 69.84 -4.10
CA ILE A 227 -24.65 69.94 -2.66
C ILE A 227 -26.12 70.20 -2.42
N LYS A 228 -26.77 69.37 -1.59
CA LYS A 228 -28.19 69.44 -1.28
C LYS A 228 -28.40 69.73 0.19
N ASP A 229 -29.48 70.49 0.49
CA ASP A 229 -29.95 70.72 1.85
C ASP A 229 -30.70 69.47 2.41
N ALA A 230 -31.22 69.58 3.63
CA ALA A 230 -31.97 68.58 4.33
C ALA A 230 -33.30 68.20 3.62
N GLU A 231 -33.85 69.09 2.83
CA GLU A 231 -35.05 68.97 2.03
C GLU A 231 -34.75 68.36 0.62
N GLY A 232 -33.47 68.17 0.27
CA GLY A 232 -33.05 67.62 -1.01
C GLY A 232 -32.92 68.62 -2.14
N LYS A 233 -33.07 69.92 -1.86
CA LYS A 233 -32.88 70.98 -2.81
C LYS A 233 -31.40 71.28 -3.00
N VAL A 234 -30.97 71.49 -4.25
CA VAL A 234 -29.60 71.87 -4.56
C VAL A 234 -29.35 73.29 -4.05
N VAL A 235 -28.34 73.41 -3.18
CA VAL A 235 -27.97 74.71 -2.55
C VAL A 235 -26.61 75.22 -3.03
N ASP A 236 -25.77 74.34 -3.53
CA ASP A 236 -24.45 74.72 -4.05
C ASP A 236 -23.91 73.59 -4.94
N THR A 237 -22.76 73.79 -5.57
CA THR A 237 -21.99 72.79 -6.29
C THR A 237 -20.58 72.75 -5.77
N ARG A 238 -19.90 71.60 -5.92
CA ARG A 238 -18.48 71.44 -5.61
C ARG A 238 -17.73 70.96 -6.85
N TYR A 239 -16.68 71.65 -7.24
CA TYR A 239 -15.86 71.30 -8.37
C TYR A 239 -15.03 70.06 -8.07
N LEU A 240 -15.25 68.97 -8.85
CA LEU A 240 -14.53 67.73 -8.72
C LEU A 240 -13.42 67.58 -9.76
N ASP A 241 -13.67 68.07 -10.98
CA ASP A 241 -12.71 68.03 -12.06
C ASP A 241 -12.98 69.07 -13.15
N ILE A 242 -11.91 69.46 -13.86
CA ILE A 242 -11.97 70.40 -15.00
C ILE A 242 -10.97 69.92 -16.07
N ASN A 243 -11.23 70.22 -17.34
CA ASN A 243 -10.28 69.94 -18.39
C ASN A 243 -9.26 71.12 -18.62
N ARG A 244 -8.21 70.81 -19.39
CA ARG A 244 -7.13 71.75 -19.72
C ARG A 244 -7.67 73.01 -20.43
N TYR A 245 -8.72 72.89 -21.24
CA TYR A 245 -9.33 74.02 -21.92
C TYR A 245 -9.96 74.95 -20.90
N PHE A 246 -10.65 74.51 -19.89
CA PHE A 246 -11.14 75.30 -18.76
C PHE A 246 -10.01 76.00 -18.01
N GLU A 247 -8.95 75.21 -17.67
CA GLU A 247 -7.79 75.65 -16.92
C GLU A 247 -7.05 76.78 -17.64
N ASN A 248 -6.92 76.73 -18.95
CA ASN A 248 -6.24 77.72 -19.75
C ASN A 248 -7.04 79.02 -19.95
N ASN A 249 -8.36 78.96 -19.80
CA ASN A 249 -9.22 80.14 -20.09
C ASN A 249 -9.83 80.81 -18.85
N PHE A 250 -9.87 80.12 -17.68
CA PHE A 250 -10.56 80.60 -16.48
C PHE A 250 -9.68 80.51 -15.23
N PHE A 251 -9.67 79.41 -14.54
CA PHE A 251 -8.97 79.18 -13.27
C PHE A 251 -8.07 77.97 -13.34
N LYS A 252 -6.97 77.97 -12.62
CA LYS A 252 -6.12 76.80 -12.49
C LYS A 252 -6.80 75.67 -11.69
N ARG A 253 -6.54 74.45 -12.03
CA ARG A 253 -7.10 73.26 -11.36
C ARG A 253 -6.92 73.32 -9.84
N GLU A 254 -5.73 73.71 -9.39
CA GLU A 254 -5.37 73.84 -7.97
C GLU A 254 -6.17 74.90 -7.23
N GLU A 255 -6.71 75.92 -7.95
CA GLU A 255 -7.46 77.06 -7.39
C GLU A 255 -8.93 76.74 -7.17
N ILE A 256 -9.50 75.70 -7.89
CA ILE A 256 -10.94 75.53 -7.95
C ILE A 256 -11.36 74.10 -7.46
N ILE A 257 -10.57 73.08 -7.68
CA ILE A 257 -10.94 71.73 -7.27
C ILE A 257 -11.16 71.64 -5.76
N GLY A 258 -12.32 71.02 -5.39
CA GLY A 258 -12.78 70.87 -4.00
C GLY A 258 -13.49 72.07 -3.40
N LYS A 259 -13.45 73.30 -4.07
CA LYS A 259 -14.16 74.50 -3.63
C LYS A 259 -15.63 74.47 -4.04
N LEU A 260 -16.44 75.16 -3.31
CA LEU A 260 -17.86 75.37 -3.61
C LEU A 260 -18.04 76.36 -4.76
N GLY A 261 -19.13 76.24 -5.52
CA GLY A 261 -19.48 77.16 -6.60
C GLY A 261 -19.68 78.56 -6.10
N SER A 262 -20.28 78.73 -4.93
CA SER A 262 -20.43 80.01 -4.25
C SER A 262 -19.10 80.66 -3.83
N GLU A 263 -18.04 79.87 -3.60
CA GLU A 263 -16.71 80.40 -3.25
C GLU A 263 -15.94 80.87 -4.49
N VAL A 264 -16.16 80.23 -5.62
CA VAL A 264 -15.45 80.56 -6.89
C VAL A 264 -16.15 81.65 -7.66
N PHE A 265 -17.49 81.66 -7.67
CA PHE A 265 -18.31 82.67 -8.34
C PHE A 265 -19.38 83.21 -7.40
N PRO A 266 -18.99 84.05 -6.46
CA PRO A 266 -19.90 84.60 -5.43
C PRO A 266 -21.06 85.46 -6.00
N GLU A 267 -20.90 86.03 -7.21
CA GLU A 267 -21.91 86.83 -7.84
C GLU A 267 -22.90 86.03 -8.73
N SER A 268 -22.71 84.80 -8.92
CA SER A 268 -23.51 83.93 -9.86
C SER A 268 -24.58 83.12 -9.18
N MET A 269 -24.69 83.11 -7.85
CA MET A 269 -25.74 82.40 -7.13
C MET A 269 -26.95 83.29 -6.85
N PRO A 270 -28.20 82.75 -7.07
CA PRO A 270 -29.43 83.57 -6.85
C PRO A 270 -29.73 83.81 -5.39
#